data_d996a40787ae598b7854085905f32d20
#
_entry.id   d996a40787ae598b7854085905f32d20
#
_cell.length_a   1.000
_cell.length_b   1.000
_cell.length_c   1.000
_cell.angle_alpha   90.00
_cell.angle_beta   90.00
_cell.angle_gamma   90.00
#
_symmetry.space_group_name_H-M   'P 1'
#
loop_
_entity.id
_entity.type
_entity.pdbx_description
1 polymer ?
#
loop_
_entity_poly.entity_id
_entity_poly.type
_entity_poly.pdbx_seq_one_letter_code
_entity_poly.pdbx_strand_id
1 'polypeptide(L)'
;MSVCLSLFDWAQYRTAKGGIKIHTSLDEETLLPDIINISEAKLSDRRGIDDFRYPKDTIVVDDRGYFDFKLFKSRIEDKNHLVTRIKTNTDYESIEEFDLPDDKNFEILKDEKIRLKGKVAEDAGINNLIFRRVVVMVEQQGRKTKEITTKPVALITAQKNIYGGLVYLSYGKGCIKRAC
;
A
#
# COMPACT_ATOMS: atom_id res chain seq x y z
N MET A 1 20.07 -3.59 -7.07
CA MET A 1 21.21 -3.91 -7.96
C MET A 1 22.38 -2.97 -7.65
N SER A 2 23.63 -3.44 -7.77
CA SER A 2 24.83 -2.62 -7.65
C SER A 2 25.30 -2.20 -9.03
N VAL A 3 25.62 -0.93 -9.21
CA VAL A 3 26.04 -0.35 -10.50
C VAL A 3 27.34 0.43 -10.34
N CYS A 4 28.10 0.57 -11.42
CA CYS A 4 29.34 1.32 -11.43
C CYS A 4 29.04 2.83 -11.56
N LEU A 5 29.45 3.63 -10.57
CA LEU A 5 29.19 5.07 -10.55
C LEU A 5 29.91 5.83 -11.67
N SER A 6 31.05 5.34 -12.17
CA SER A 6 31.74 5.97 -13.31
C SER A 6 30.97 5.90 -14.62
N LEU A 7 30.03 4.95 -14.73
CA LEU A 7 29.15 4.81 -15.89
C LEU A 7 27.74 5.38 -15.64
N PHE A 8 27.33 5.45 -14.38
CA PHE A 8 25.97 5.87 -13.97
C PHE A 8 26.07 6.78 -12.73
N ASP A 9 26.54 7.99 -12.91
CA ASP A 9 26.76 9.00 -11.88
C ASP A 9 25.49 9.38 -11.11
N TRP A 10 24.32 9.28 -11.77
CA TRP A 10 23.01 9.51 -11.15
C TRP A 10 22.58 8.39 -10.18
N ALA A 11 23.14 7.19 -10.31
CA ALA A 11 22.72 6.01 -9.53
C ALA A 11 23.36 5.94 -8.14
N GLN A 12 23.32 7.01 -7.37
CA GLN A 12 23.95 7.10 -6.05
C GLN A 12 23.25 6.24 -5.00
N TYR A 13 24.02 5.52 -4.21
CA TYR A 13 23.54 4.77 -3.06
C TYR A 13 24.26 5.14 -1.75
N ARG A 14 25.59 5.15 -1.78
CA ARG A 14 26.49 5.57 -0.69
C ARG A 14 27.67 6.28 -1.32
N THR A 15 28.53 6.92 -0.51
CA THR A 15 29.66 7.73 -0.95
C THR A 15 30.54 7.07 -2.01
N ALA A 16 30.65 5.73 -2.01
CA ALA A 16 31.50 4.99 -2.94
C ALA A 16 30.79 3.83 -3.69
N LYS A 17 29.44 3.75 -3.60
CA LYS A 17 28.70 2.65 -4.23
C LYS A 17 27.50 3.18 -4.98
N GLY A 18 27.33 2.71 -6.21
CA GLY A 18 26.13 2.90 -6.99
C GLY A 18 25.08 1.83 -6.69
N GLY A 19 23.81 2.17 -6.83
CA GLY A 19 22.70 1.26 -6.73
C GLY A 19 21.45 1.85 -7.34
N ILE A 20 20.61 0.99 -7.89
CA ILE A 20 19.31 1.36 -8.44
C ILE A 20 18.19 0.65 -7.70
N LYS A 21 17.03 1.29 -7.65
CA LYS A 21 15.75 0.71 -7.26
C LYS A 21 14.85 0.62 -8.49
N ILE A 22 14.10 -0.45 -8.55
CA ILE A 22 13.05 -0.64 -9.56
C ILE A 22 11.73 -0.65 -8.80
N HIS A 23 10.88 0.30 -9.12
CA HIS A 23 9.51 0.39 -8.64
C HIS A 23 8.61 -0.11 -9.75
N THR A 24 7.76 -1.08 -9.43
CA THR A 24 6.93 -1.75 -10.44
C THR A 24 5.50 -1.81 -9.97
N SER A 25 4.58 -1.39 -10.82
CA SER A 25 3.17 -1.71 -10.72
C SER A 25 2.89 -2.94 -11.56
N LEU A 26 2.15 -3.89 -11.01
CA LEU A 26 1.72 -5.10 -11.70
C LEU A 26 0.22 -5.02 -11.95
N ASP A 27 -0.19 -5.46 -13.11
CA ASP A 27 -1.59 -5.78 -13.37
C ASP A 27 -1.92 -7.12 -12.70
N GLU A 28 -3.02 -7.17 -11.93
CA GLU A 28 -3.34 -8.36 -11.11
C GLU A 28 -3.87 -9.53 -11.95
N GLU A 29 -4.49 -9.25 -13.08
CA GLU A 29 -5.05 -10.29 -13.95
C GLU A 29 -3.96 -10.99 -14.77
N THR A 30 -3.04 -10.18 -15.33
CA THR A 30 -1.97 -10.69 -16.20
C THR A 30 -0.68 -11.00 -15.45
N LEU A 31 -0.51 -10.45 -14.25
CA LEU A 31 0.73 -10.45 -13.45
C LEU A 31 1.93 -9.84 -14.20
N LEU A 32 1.67 -9.06 -15.21
CA LEU A 32 2.69 -8.37 -15.99
C LEU A 32 2.94 -6.96 -15.43
N PRO A 33 4.17 -6.45 -15.54
CA PRO A 33 4.47 -5.06 -15.26
C PRO A 33 3.67 -4.12 -16.16
N ASP A 34 2.98 -3.18 -15.54
CA ASP A 34 2.18 -2.15 -16.19
C ASP A 34 2.94 -0.81 -16.19
N ILE A 35 3.54 -0.46 -15.06
CA ILE A 35 4.37 0.72 -14.92
C ILE A 35 5.69 0.32 -14.25
N ILE A 36 6.81 0.78 -14.82
CA ILE A 36 8.14 0.58 -14.25
C ILE A 36 8.82 1.95 -14.13
N ASN A 37 9.33 2.24 -12.92
CA ASN A 37 10.20 3.39 -12.70
C ASN A 37 11.53 2.93 -12.10
N ILE A 38 12.62 3.46 -12.64
CA ILE A 38 13.99 3.18 -12.17
C ILE A 38 14.53 4.43 -11.53
N SER A 39 14.95 4.32 -10.28
CA SER A 39 15.51 5.43 -9.52
C SER A 39 16.85 5.06 -8.89
N GLU A 40 17.58 6.08 -8.43
CA GLU A 40 18.73 5.87 -7.57
C GLU A 40 18.31 5.15 -6.28
N ALA A 41 19.20 4.30 -5.74
CA ALA A 41 18.89 3.53 -4.53
C ALA A 41 18.75 4.41 -3.26
N LYS A 42 19.22 5.65 -3.31
CA LYS A 42 19.11 6.64 -2.24
C LYS A 42 17.70 7.24 -2.17
N LEU A 43 16.98 7.29 -3.29
CA LEU A 43 15.61 7.83 -3.33
C LEU A 43 14.69 7.01 -2.40
N SER A 44 13.79 7.69 -1.69
CA SER A 44 12.78 6.99 -0.88
C SER A 44 11.80 6.24 -1.77
N ASP A 45 11.31 5.08 -1.31
CA ASP A 45 10.35 4.27 -2.07
C ASP A 45 9.11 5.07 -2.45
N ARG A 46 8.63 5.92 -1.53
CA ARG A 46 7.48 6.80 -1.74
C ARG A 46 7.65 7.69 -3.00
N ARG A 47 8.82 8.29 -3.17
CA ARG A 47 9.11 9.14 -4.35
C ARG A 47 9.24 8.35 -5.64
N GLY A 48 9.60 7.08 -5.54
CA GLY A 48 9.75 6.20 -6.71
C GLY A 48 8.45 5.92 -7.45
N ILE A 49 7.29 6.23 -6.85
CA ILE A 49 5.96 6.02 -7.44
C ILE A 49 5.17 7.33 -7.64
N ASP A 50 5.80 8.48 -7.49
CA ASP A 50 5.12 9.78 -7.62
C ASP A 50 4.46 9.98 -9.00
N ASP A 51 5.08 9.44 -10.04
CA ASP A 51 4.61 9.58 -11.42
C ASP A 51 3.69 8.43 -11.88
N PHE A 52 3.38 7.49 -11.00
CA PHE A 52 2.45 6.40 -11.34
C PHE A 52 1.04 6.95 -11.48
N ARG A 53 0.44 6.79 -12.66
CA ARG A 53 -0.93 7.19 -12.95
C ARG A 53 -1.73 5.98 -13.37
N TYR A 54 -2.95 5.91 -12.90
CA TYR A 54 -3.87 4.81 -13.18
C TYR A 54 -5.18 5.35 -13.75
N PRO A 55 -5.88 4.57 -14.57
CA PRO A 55 -7.25 4.88 -14.96
C PRO A 55 -8.13 5.15 -13.73
N LYS A 56 -9.21 5.92 -13.92
CA LYS A 56 -10.21 6.12 -12.86
C LYS A 56 -10.80 4.79 -12.42
N ASP A 57 -11.23 4.75 -11.17
CA ASP A 57 -11.85 3.58 -10.54
C ASP A 57 -10.93 2.35 -10.41
N THR A 58 -9.61 2.52 -10.66
CA THR A 58 -8.62 1.48 -10.41
C THR A 58 -8.43 1.26 -8.90
N ILE A 59 -8.44 0.01 -8.47
CA ILE A 59 -8.00 -0.38 -7.13
C ILE A 59 -6.48 -0.51 -7.13
N VAL A 60 -5.81 0.34 -6.37
CA VAL A 60 -4.35 0.35 -6.24
C VAL A 60 -3.97 -0.19 -4.87
N VAL A 61 -3.17 -1.24 -4.87
CA VAL A 61 -2.69 -1.88 -3.65
C VAL A 61 -1.22 -1.59 -3.47
N ASP A 62 -0.92 -0.82 -2.45
CA ASP A 62 0.44 -0.42 -2.14
C ASP A 62 0.99 -1.16 -0.92
N ASP A 63 2.26 -1.55 -0.98
CA ASP A 63 2.98 -2.04 0.21
C ASP A 63 3.09 -0.93 1.27
N ARG A 64 3.18 -1.33 2.53
CA ARG A 64 3.33 -0.41 3.67
C ARG A 64 4.55 0.53 3.54
N GLY A 65 5.55 0.18 2.74
CA GLY A 65 6.68 1.04 2.42
C GLY A 65 6.27 2.34 1.72
N TYR A 66 5.17 2.30 0.96
CA TYR A 66 4.61 3.46 0.26
C TYR A 66 3.53 4.21 1.07
N PHE A 67 3.28 3.81 2.32
CA PHE A 67 2.27 4.44 3.18
C PHE A 67 2.59 5.92 3.43
N ASP A 68 1.82 6.81 2.81
CA ASP A 68 1.95 8.26 2.88
C ASP A 68 0.60 8.95 2.68
N PHE A 69 0.25 9.92 3.53
CA PHE A 69 -1.05 10.58 3.49
C PHE A 69 -1.22 11.50 2.28
N LYS A 70 -0.15 12.08 1.75
CA LYS A 70 -0.21 12.87 0.51
C LYS A 70 -0.48 11.96 -0.69
N LEU A 71 0.09 10.75 -0.69
CA LEU A 71 -0.24 9.73 -1.69
C LEU A 71 -1.71 9.35 -1.62
N PHE A 72 -2.27 9.16 -0.42
CA PHE A 72 -3.70 8.86 -0.24
C PHE A 72 -4.57 9.94 -0.87
N LYS A 73 -4.25 11.22 -0.59
CA LYS A 73 -4.96 12.35 -1.18
C LYS A 73 -4.89 12.34 -2.70
N SER A 74 -3.69 12.18 -3.27
CA SER A 74 -3.50 12.12 -4.73
C SER A 74 -4.34 10.99 -5.35
N ARG A 75 -4.32 9.78 -4.78
CA ARG A 75 -5.13 8.65 -5.29
C ARG A 75 -6.63 8.93 -5.25
N ILE A 76 -7.11 9.57 -4.18
CA ILE A 76 -8.53 9.94 -4.04
C ILE A 76 -8.91 11.03 -5.06
N GLU A 77 -8.05 12.03 -5.27
CA GLU A 77 -8.25 13.09 -6.27
C GLU A 77 -8.27 12.51 -7.70
N ASP A 78 -7.41 11.55 -7.98
CA ASP A 78 -7.37 10.81 -9.25
C ASP A 78 -8.54 9.83 -9.42
N LYS A 79 -9.44 9.73 -8.42
CA LYS A 79 -10.56 8.78 -8.36
C LYS A 79 -10.12 7.31 -8.38
N ASN A 80 -8.97 7.03 -7.78
CA ASN A 80 -8.51 5.67 -7.55
C ASN A 80 -8.85 5.21 -6.13
N HIS A 81 -8.93 3.91 -5.95
CA HIS A 81 -9.21 3.26 -4.69
C HIS A 81 -7.94 2.67 -4.09
N LEU A 82 -7.38 3.34 -3.10
CA LEU A 82 -6.16 2.87 -2.44
C LEU A 82 -6.50 1.78 -1.41
N VAL A 83 -5.70 0.73 -1.39
CA VAL A 83 -5.66 -0.28 -0.33
C VAL A 83 -4.22 -0.45 0.13
N THR A 84 -3.97 -0.31 1.42
CA THR A 84 -2.63 -0.55 1.99
C THR A 84 -2.71 -0.97 3.44
N ARG A 85 -1.59 -1.47 3.98
CA ARG A 85 -1.48 -1.77 5.41
C ARG A 85 -1.29 -0.49 6.20
N ILE A 86 -2.13 -0.28 7.23
CA ILE A 86 -1.97 0.85 8.15
C ILE A 86 -0.71 0.66 9.00
N LYS A 87 0.00 1.75 9.28
CA LYS A 87 1.13 1.73 10.23
C LYS A 87 0.60 1.68 11.67
N THR A 88 1.28 0.95 12.53
CA THR A 88 0.89 0.76 13.94
C THR A 88 0.84 2.06 14.74
N ASN A 89 1.62 3.05 14.35
CA ASN A 89 1.68 4.38 14.95
C ASN A 89 0.78 5.41 14.26
N THR A 90 -0.16 4.97 13.42
CA THR A 90 -1.13 5.88 12.80
C THR A 90 -2.18 6.27 13.83
N ASP A 91 -2.37 7.58 14.01
CA ASP A 91 -3.42 8.13 14.86
C ASP A 91 -4.74 8.21 14.10
N TYR A 92 -5.80 7.64 14.66
CA TYR A 92 -7.13 7.65 14.08
C TYR A 92 -8.21 7.56 15.15
N GLU A 93 -9.41 7.95 14.78
CA GLU A 93 -10.63 7.80 15.57
C GLU A 93 -11.56 6.81 14.87
N SER A 94 -12.05 5.83 15.61
CA SER A 94 -13.13 4.95 15.14
C SER A 94 -14.45 5.72 15.23
N ILE A 95 -15.20 5.75 14.13
CA ILE A 95 -16.48 6.46 14.02
C ILE A 95 -17.64 5.49 14.14
N GLU A 96 -17.53 4.35 13.49
CA GLU A 96 -18.59 3.34 13.37
C GLU A 96 -17.96 1.98 13.15
N GLU A 97 -18.45 0.97 13.84
CA GLU A 97 -18.09 -0.43 13.60
C GLU A 97 -19.19 -1.11 12.80
N PHE A 98 -18.79 -1.97 11.85
CA PHE A 98 -19.69 -2.75 11.05
C PHE A 98 -19.85 -4.16 11.61
N ASP A 99 -21.01 -4.76 11.37
CA ASP A 99 -21.21 -6.19 11.58
C ASP A 99 -20.24 -6.98 10.71
N LEU A 100 -19.60 -7.99 11.29
CA LEU A 100 -18.67 -8.82 10.56
C LEU A 100 -19.41 -9.78 9.64
N PRO A 101 -19.01 -9.90 8.36
CA PRO A 101 -19.59 -10.87 7.47
C PRO A 101 -19.23 -12.30 7.92
N ASP A 102 -20.17 -13.20 7.81
CA ASP A 102 -19.94 -14.64 8.00
C ASP A 102 -19.28 -15.25 6.73
N ASP A 103 -18.04 -14.87 6.48
CA ASP A 103 -17.27 -15.34 5.34
C ASP A 103 -16.33 -16.46 5.77
N LYS A 104 -16.59 -17.67 5.29
CA LYS A 104 -15.78 -18.87 5.63
C LYS A 104 -14.37 -18.85 5.07
N ASN A 105 -14.08 -17.97 4.09
CA ASN A 105 -12.76 -17.89 3.45
C ASN A 105 -11.79 -17.01 4.20
N PHE A 106 -12.31 -16.08 5.04
CA PHE A 106 -11.48 -15.08 5.70
C PHE A 106 -11.95 -14.82 7.12
N GLU A 107 -11.00 -14.87 8.04
CA GLU A 107 -11.24 -14.47 9.41
C GLU A 107 -11.08 -12.95 9.54
N ILE A 108 -12.19 -12.23 9.46
CA ILE A 108 -12.24 -10.78 9.69
C ILE A 108 -12.44 -10.54 11.18
N LEU A 109 -11.49 -9.87 11.80
CA LEU A 109 -11.52 -9.59 13.23
C LEU A 109 -12.21 -8.26 13.56
N LYS A 110 -12.12 -7.29 12.64
CA LYS A 110 -12.70 -5.96 12.82
C LYS A 110 -12.93 -5.29 11.48
N ASP A 111 -14.05 -4.55 11.40
CA ASP A 111 -14.38 -3.72 10.26
C ASP A 111 -15.00 -2.41 10.79
N GLU A 112 -14.40 -1.29 10.46
CA GLU A 112 -14.79 0.00 11.02
C GLU A 112 -14.56 1.16 10.06
N LYS A 113 -15.38 2.21 10.19
CA LYS A 113 -15.09 3.53 9.64
C LYS A 113 -14.17 4.28 10.58
N ILE A 114 -13.12 4.86 10.03
CA ILE A 114 -12.17 5.66 10.78
C ILE A 114 -11.97 7.03 10.16
N ARG A 115 -11.53 7.96 10.99
CA ARG A 115 -11.01 9.26 10.58
C ARG A 115 -9.56 9.37 11.02
N LEU A 116 -8.67 9.70 10.09
CA LEU A 116 -7.26 9.91 10.42
C LEU A 116 -7.08 11.22 11.18
N LYS A 117 -6.22 11.19 12.21
CA LYS A 117 -5.95 12.30 13.11
C LYS A 117 -4.49 12.73 13.07
N GLY A 118 -4.21 13.79 13.78
CA GLY A 118 -2.88 14.33 13.98
C GLY A 118 -2.41 15.25 12.86
N LYS A 119 -1.37 16.00 13.16
CA LYS A 119 -0.85 17.07 12.29
C LYS A 119 -0.50 16.58 10.88
N VAL A 120 0.00 15.37 10.72
CA VAL A 120 0.35 14.82 9.40
C VAL A 120 -0.88 14.62 8.52
N ALA A 121 -2.01 14.20 9.09
CA ALA A 121 -3.27 14.08 8.38
C ALA A 121 -3.88 15.43 8.00
N GLU A 122 -3.74 16.42 8.89
CA GLU A 122 -4.15 17.81 8.67
C GLU A 122 -3.31 18.46 7.56
N ASP A 123 -1.98 18.36 7.62
CA ASP A 123 -1.05 18.89 6.61
C ASP A 123 -1.28 18.24 5.23
N ALA A 124 -1.71 17.00 5.20
CA ALA A 124 -2.10 16.30 3.97
C ALA A 124 -3.52 16.65 3.50
N GLY A 125 -4.35 17.29 4.35
CA GLY A 125 -5.73 17.64 4.04
C GLY A 125 -6.67 16.45 3.89
N ILE A 126 -6.44 15.38 4.66
CA ILE A 126 -7.27 14.15 4.66
C ILE A 126 -7.94 13.87 6.00
N ASN A 127 -7.73 14.71 7.01
CA ASN A 127 -8.30 14.57 8.34
C ASN A 127 -9.84 14.63 8.39
N ASN A 128 -10.49 15.18 7.36
CA ASN A 128 -11.95 15.20 7.21
C ASN A 128 -12.50 14.06 6.35
N LEU A 129 -11.63 13.22 5.79
CA LEU A 129 -12.04 12.08 4.98
C LEU A 129 -12.32 10.85 5.86
N ILE A 130 -13.28 10.07 5.41
CA ILE A 130 -13.65 8.80 6.06
C ILE A 130 -12.98 7.66 5.31
N PHE A 131 -12.29 6.84 6.05
CA PHE A 131 -11.64 5.62 5.58
C PHE A 131 -12.32 4.40 6.19
N ARG A 132 -12.17 3.27 5.56
CA ARG A 132 -12.51 1.97 6.12
C ARG A 132 -11.25 1.28 6.57
N ARG A 133 -11.27 0.73 7.78
CA ARG A 133 -10.19 -0.08 8.34
C ARG A 133 -10.71 -1.48 8.58
N VAL A 134 -10.07 -2.46 7.97
CA VAL A 134 -10.43 -3.87 8.12
C VAL A 134 -9.23 -4.61 8.71
N VAL A 135 -9.46 -5.41 9.73
CA VAL A 135 -8.44 -6.28 10.33
C VAL A 135 -8.77 -7.71 9.96
N VAL A 136 -7.83 -8.36 9.29
CA VAL A 136 -7.96 -9.74 8.85
C VAL A 136 -6.82 -10.61 9.39
N MET A 137 -7.10 -11.87 9.65
CA MET A 137 -6.05 -12.85 9.95
C MET A 137 -5.40 -13.31 8.65
N VAL A 138 -4.08 -13.29 8.61
CA VAL A 138 -3.29 -13.63 7.42
C VAL A 138 -2.22 -14.64 7.79
N GLU A 139 -2.14 -15.71 7.02
CA GLU A 139 -1.02 -16.64 7.11
C GLU A 139 0.25 -16.00 6.54
N GLN A 140 1.31 -16.04 7.31
CA GLN A 140 2.62 -15.55 6.90
C GLN A 140 3.67 -16.65 7.07
N GLN A 141 4.38 -16.93 5.99
CA GLN A 141 5.51 -17.82 6.06
C GLN A 141 6.76 -17.09 6.55
N GLY A 142 7.37 -17.57 7.60
CA GLY A 142 8.62 -17.04 8.12
C GLY A 142 9.75 -17.13 7.08
N ARG A 143 10.46 -16.03 6.84
CA ARG A 143 11.55 -15.98 5.83
C ARG A 143 12.67 -16.98 6.09
N LYS A 144 12.96 -17.30 7.36
CA LYS A 144 14.06 -18.18 7.77
C LYS A 144 13.58 -19.56 8.22
N THR A 145 12.50 -19.61 8.97
CA THR A 145 11.99 -20.84 9.60
C THR A 145 11.07 -21.66 8.70
N LYS A 146 10.55 -21.08 7.60
CA LYS A 146 9.48 -21.64 6.75
C LYS A 146 8.19 -22.00 7.51
N GLU A 147 8.11 -21.68 8.80
CA GLU A 147 6.92 -21.90 9.61
C GLU A 147 5.80 -20.97 9.15
N ILE A 148 4.60 -21.51 9.06
CA ILE A 148 3.39 -20.72 8.78
C ILE A 148 2.86 -20.21 10.12
N THR A 149 2.75 -18.91 10.25
CA THR A 149 2.17 -18.25 11.42
C THR A 149 1.02 -17.36 10.99
N THR A 150 -0.08 -17.37 11.74
CA THR A 150 -1.22 -16.49 11.49
C THR A 150 -1.08 -15.21 12.30
N LYS A 151 -1.26 -14.07 11.66
CA LYS A 151 -1.14 -12.76 12.32
C LYS A 151 -2.23 -11.80 11.83
N PRO A 152 -2.74 -10.92 12.72
CA PRO A 152 -3.66 -9.88 12.31
C PRO A 152 -2.95 -8.84 11.45
N VAL A 153 -3.58 -8.46 10.35
CA VAL A 153 -3.14 -7.40 9.45
C VAL A 153 -4.27 -6.37 9.33
N ALA A 154 -3.97 -5.13 9.64
CA ALA A 154 -4.91 -4.04 9.46
C ALA A 154 -4.69 -3.35 8.13
N LEU A 155 -5.73 -3.29 7.31
CA LEU A 155 -5.79 -2.63 6.02
C LEU A 155 -6.60 -1.35 6.12
N ILE A 156 -6.27 -0.35 5.30
CA ILE A 156 -7.00 0.91 5.18
C ILE A 156 -7.34 1.17 3.71
N THR A 157 -8.55 1.67 3.48
CA THR A 157 -9.00 2.07 2.15
C THR A 157 -9.98 3.25 2.23
N ALA A 158 -10.06 4.05 1.17
CA ALA A 158 -11.07 5.09 1.01
C ALA A 158 -12.38 4.56 0.40
N GLN A 159 -12.43 3.31 -0.07
CA GLN A 159 -13.60 2.73 -0.72
C GLN A 159 -14.58 2.13 0.30
N LYS A 160 -15.89 2.37 0.07
CA LYS A 160 -16.95 1.93 1.00
C LYS A 160 -17.29 0.44 0.89
N ASN A 161 -17.09 -0.21 -0.26
CA ASN A 161 -17.61 -1.55 -0.60
C ASN A 161 -16.54 -2.52 -1.11
N ILE A 162 -15.49 -2.78 -0.32
CA ILE A 162 -14.47 -3.77 -0.71
C ILE A 162 -14.47 -4.95 0.26
N TYR A 163 -15.38 -5.90 0.15
CA TYR A 163 -15.24 -7.18 0.88
C TYR A 163 -14.44 -8.23 0.10
N GLY A 164 -14.66 -8.39 -1.20
CA GLY A 164 -14.02 -9.45 -1.98
C GLY A 164 -12.56 -9.18 -2.39
N GLY A 165 -12.16 -7.91 -2.53
CA GLY A 165 -10.83 -7.54 -3.03
C GLY A 165 -9.74 -7.38 -1.95
N LEU A 166 -10.12 -7.07 -0.71
CA LEU A 166 -9.17 -6.75 0.37
C LEU A 166 -8.30 -7.93 0.81
N VAL A 167 -8.77 -9.13 0.67
CA VAL A 167 -8.13 -10.31 1.23
C VAL A 167 -7.10 -10.93 0.30
N TYR A 168 -7.34 -10.91 -1.01
CA TYR A 168 -6.35 -11.35 -2.00
C TYR A 168 -5.05 -10.52 -1.93
N LEU A 169 -5.13 -9.32 -1.40
CA LEU A 169 -4.08 -8.31 -1.45
C LEU A 169 -3.10 -8.36 -0.28
N SER A 170 -3.35 -9.18 0.72
CA SER A 170 -2.45 -9.32 1.87
C SER A 170 -1.22 -10.20 1.59
N TYR A 171 -1.20 -10.93 0.48
CA TYR A 171 -0.16 -11.91 0.15
C TYR A 171 0.91 -11.43 -0.83
N GLY A 172 0.70 -10.29 -1.54
CA GLY A 172 1.62 -9.79 -2.57
C GLY A 172 2.72 -8.89 -2.04
N LYS A 173 3.93 -9.06 -2.56
CA LYS A 173 5.02 -8.08 -2.44
C LYS A 173 5.00 -7.21 -3.70
N GLY A 174 4.59 -5.96 -3.56
CA GLY A 174 4.62 -5.02 -4.67
C GLY A 174 3.39 -4.11 -4.70
N CYS A 175 3.38 -3.19 -5.64
CA CYS A 175 2.22 -2.41 -6.00
C CYS A 175 1.40 -3.24 -6.98
N ILE A 176 0.15 -3.55 -6.66
CA ILE A 176 -0.75 -4.34 -7.50
C ILE A 176 -1.93 -3.46 -7.89
N LYS A 177 -2.27 -3.47 -9.16
CA LYS A 177 -3.38 -2.74 -9.74
C LYS A 177 -4.49 -3.72 -10.12
N ARG A 178 -5.72 -3.39 -9.77
CA ARG A 178 -6.92 -4.03 -10.30
C ARG A 178 -7.85 -2.95 -10.84
N ALA A 179 -8.24 -3.07 -12.09
CA ALA A 179 -9.35 -2.29 -12.65
C ALA A 179 -10.68 -2.92 -12.23
N CYS A 180 -11.66 -2.10 -11.81
CA CYS A 180 -13.04 -2.51 -11.62
C CYS A 180 -13.80 -2.44 -12.94
#